data_ccc6260e81ab12713a4673d628cb6cdb
#
_entry.id   ccc6260e81ab12713a4673d628cb6cdb
#
_cell.length_a   1.000
_cell.length_b   1.000
_cell.length_c   1.000
_cell.angle_alpha   90.00
_cell.angle_beta   90.00
_cell.angle_gamma   90.00
#
_symmetry.space_group_name_H-M   'P 1'
#
loop_
_entity.id
_entity.type
_entity.pdbx_description
1 polymer ?
#
loop_
_entity_poly.entity_id
_entity_poly.type
_entity_poly.pdbx_seq_one_letter_code
_entity_poly.pdbx_strand_id
1 'polypeptide(L)'
;MSKALAKVRAMITVNKTIAKLGGTLIGTHPAGSTDWHAQRAHSIGGSDIAPIMNKSPWTSALSLWAQKSGKVLPTESTMAMKLGNYFEPAIARLFGDMHPHLIVHTGNYTYESQINPAFHANPDGVIEDEDGRLYILEIKFSRNQMAELPEHYRLQVLWYMIVTGLHSPAVLCAVAAGEYREFTVEYDPIEAALLMKSAEAFLECLSSGVEPALDGSESTYTAVRILHPDIEDEEIEIDPEEYRLLQDALEQEKFWKQQANLRKSVIQHSMKGIRYGYVDGECVVMLQSRSGGAPYLKITGG
;
A
#
# COMPACT_ATOMS: atom_id res chain seq x y z
N MET A 1 -4.45 -31.10 27.17
CA MET A 1 -4.03 -30.88 25.76
C MET A 1 -3.09 -29.72 25.76
N SER A 2 -1.88 -29.79 25.11
CA SER A 2 -0.96 -28.65 25.14
C SER A 2 -1.53 -27.46 24.34
N LYS A 3 -1.23 -26.22 24.78
CA LYS A 3 -1.66 -24.99 24.06
C LYS A 3 -1.23 -25.02 22.58
N ALA A 4 -0.08 -25.61 22.27
CA ALA A 4 0.43 -25.78 20.91
C ALA A 4 -0.48 -26.67 20.04
N LEU A 5 -0.94 -27.81 20.57
CA LEU A 5 -1.83 -28.72 19.85
C LEU A 5 -3.21 -28.10 19.59
N ALA A 6 -3.72 -27.31 20.55
CA ALA A 6 -4.96 -26.56 20.37
C ALA A 6 -4.85 -25.53 19.25
N LYS A 7 -3.74 -24.76 19.21
CA LYS A 7 -3.46 -23.76 18.16
C LYS A 7 -3.36 -24.41 16.77
N VAL A 8 -2.67 -25.55 16.64
CA VAL A 8 -2.58 -26.29 15.36
C VAL A 8 -3.95 -26.78 14.90
N ARG A 9 -4.78 -27.33 15.80
CA ARG A 9 -6.14 -27.77 15.44
C ARG A 9 -7.04 -26.64 15.00
N ALA A 10 -6.99 -25.48 15.68
CA ALA A 10 -7.74 -24.29 15.31
C ALA A 10 -7.32 -23.81 13.91
N MET A 11 -6.02 -23.74 13.64
CA MET A 11 -5.52 -23.33 12.33
C MET A 11 -5.88 -24.29 11.20
N ILE A 12 -5.93 -25.60 11.46
CA ILE A 12 -6.44 -26.59 10.49
C ILE A 12 -7.91 -26.32 10.18
N THR A 13 -8.71 -25.95 11.17
CA THR A 13 -10.13 -25.61 10.98
C THR A 13 -10.28 -24.36 10.14
N VAL A 14 -9.53 -23.29 10.43
CA VAL A 14 -9.49 -22.04 9.64
C VAL A 14 -9.17 -22.33 8.17
N ASN A 15 -8.09 -23.06 7.88
CA ASN A 15 -7.70 -23.38 6.52
C ASN A 15 -8.75 -24.22 5.77
N LYS A 16 -9.41 -25.15 6.45
CA LYS A 16 -10.52 -25.93 5.85
C LYS A 16 -11.73 -25.05 5.53
N THR A 17 -12.02 -24.06 6.34
CA THR A 17 -13.10 -23.11 6.09
C THR A 17 -12.78 -22.23 4.89
N ILE A 18 -11.58 -21.63 4.84
CA ILE A 18 -11.12 -20.84 3.69
C ILE A 18 -11.15 -21.67 2.40
N ALA A 19 -10.70 -22.92 2.43
CA ALA A 19 -10.73 -23.81 1.26
C ALA A 19 -12.15 -24.07 0.72
N LYS A 20 -13.19 -23.99 1.56
CA LYS A 20 -14.58 -24.08 1.12
C LYS A 20 -15.11 -22.78 0.52
N LEU A 21 -14.52 -21.65 0.88
CA LEU A 21 -14.95 -20.31 0.46
C LEU A 21 -14.23 -19.82 -0.82
N GLY A 22 -13.20 -20.51 -1.27
CA GLY A 22 -12.55 -20.20 -2.53
C GLY A 22 -11.05 -19.89 -2.45
N GLY A 23 -10.46 -19.96 -1.25
CA GLY A 23 -9.01 -19.83 -1.05
C GLY A 23 -8.37 -21.18 -0.77
N THR A 24 -7.20 -21.45 -1.34
CA THR A 24 -6.40 -22.65 -1.08
C THR A 24 -5.12 -22.27 -0.37
N LEU A 25 -4.84 -22.88 0.78
CA LEU A 25 -3.54 -22.71 1.46
C LEU A 25 -2.45 -23.41 0.65
N ILE A 26 -1.50 -22.63 0.12
CA ILE A 26 -0.37 -23.14 -0.68
C ILE A 26 0.96 -23.19 0.08
N GLY A 27 1.04 -22.57 1.27
CA GLY A 27 2.24 -22.64 2.10
C GLY A 27 2.33 -21.54 3.15
N THR A 28 3.50 -21.46 3.74
CA THR A 28 3.91 -20.38 4.64
C THR A 28 5.14 -19.71 4.05
N HIS A 29 5.03 -18.42 3.73
CA HIS A 29 6.09 -17.67 3.06
C HIS A 29 6.41 -16.42 3.90
N PRO A 30 7.37 -16.51 4.84
CA PRO A 30 7.78 -15.35 5.63
C PRO A 30 8.24 -14.20 4.75
N ALA A 31 7.78 -12.99 5.04
CA ALA A 31 8.12 -11.81 4.25
C ALA A 31 9.64 -11.64 4.09
N GLY A 32 10.09 -11.45 2.83
CA GLY A 32 11.51 -11.31 2.47
C GLY A 32 12.27 -12.63 2.32
N SER A 33 11.65 -13.81 2.49
CA SER A 33 12.28 -15.09 2.18
C SER A 33 12.42 -15.30 0.66
N THR A 34 13.34 -16.18 0.25
CA THR A 34 13.51 -16.54 -1.18
C THR A 34 12.21 -17.08 -1.79
N ASP A 35 11.52 -17.94 -1.04
CA ASP A 35 10.26 -18.55 -1.50
C ASP A 35 9.15 -17.48 -1.62
N TRP A 36 9.12 -16.51 -0.71
CA TRP A 36 8.22 -15.37 -0.78
C TRP A 36 8.45 -14.53 -2.04
N HIS A 37 9.72 -14.23 -2.36
CA HIS A 37 10.06 -13.49 -3.59
C HIS A 37 9.71 -14.29 -4.85
N ALA A 38 10.05 -15.58 -4.89
CA ALA A 38 9.74 -16.44 -6.02
C ALA A 38 8.23 -16.56 -6.27
N GLN A 39 7.45 -16.76 -5.21
CA GLN A 39 5.99 -16.82 -5.28
C GLN A 39 5.40 -15.51 -5.83
N ARG A 40 5.90 -14.35 -5.38
CA ARG A 40 5.40 -13.04 -5.79
C ARG A 40 5.80 -12.62 -7.21
N ALA A 41 6.85 -13.18 -7.78
CA ALA A 41 7.31 -12.80 -9.12
C ALA A 41 6.26 -13.06 -10.22
N HIS A 42 5.46 -14.12 -10.06
CA HIS A 42 4.49 -14.57 -11.06
C HIS A 42 3.03 -14.51 -10.58
N SER A 43 2.76 -13.84 -9.48
CA SER A 43 1.41 -13.71 -8.91
C SER A 43 1.07 -12.27 -8.59
N ILE A 44 -0.22 -12.00 -8.39
CA ILE A 44 -0.72 -10.73 -7.89
C ILE A 44 -1.09 -10.90 -6.42
N GLY A 45 -0.38 -10.21 -5.56
CA GLY A 45 -0.66 -10.15 -4.11
C GLY A 45 -1.39 -8.86 -3.73
N GLY A 46 -1.87 -8.78 -2.48
CA GLY A 46 -2.65 -7.62 -2.02
C GLY A 46 -1.90 -6.29 -2.14
N SER A 47 -0.59 -6.25 -1.91
CA SER A 47 0.22 -5.03 -2.05
C SER A 47 0.42 -4.60 -3.52
N ASP A 48 0.13 -5.47 -4.49
CA ASP A 48 0.26 -5.16 -5.92
C ASP A 48 -0.98 -4.46 -6.47
N ILE A 49 -2.12 -4.58 -5.78
CA ILE A 49 -3.40 -4.05 -6.25
C ILE A 49 -3.41 -2.53 -6.29
N ALA A 50 -2.91 -1.87 -5.26
CA ALA A 50 -2.87 -0.41 -5.24
C ALA A 50 -2.05 0.20 -6.39
N PRO A 51 -0.84 -0.29 -6.73
CA PRO A 51 -0.15 0.09 -7.96
C PRO A 51 -0.95 -0.16 -9.24
N ILE A 52 -1.55 -1.35 -9.40
CA ILE A 52 -2.36 -1.72 -10.57
C ILE A 52 -3.55 -0.77 -10.76
N MET A 53 -4.14 -0.31 -9.66
CA MET A 53 -5.27 0.61 -9.64
C MET A 53 -4.88 2.09 -9.65
N ASN A 54 -3.59 2.43 -9.79
CA ASN A 54 -3.05 3.79 -9.70
C ASN A 54 -3.44 4.50 -8.37
N LYS A 55 -3.49 3.73 -7.27
CA LYS A 55 -3.81 4.19 -5.91
C LYS A 55 -2.63 4.06 -4.93
N SER A 56 -1.49 3.58 -5.38
CA SER A 56 -0.29 3.52 -4.55
C SER A 56 0.43 4.87 -4.54
N PRO A 57 0.83 5.38 -3.35
CA PRO A 57 1.62 6.60 -3.27
C PRO A 57 3.12 6.38 -3.57
N TRP A 58 3.56 5.14 -3.78
CA TRP A 58 4.98 4.81 -3.90
C TRP A 58 5.37 4.12 -5.21
N THR A 59 4.46 3.36 -5.80
CA THR A 59 4.76 2.47 -6.92
C THR A 59 3.65 2.58 -7.96
N SER A 60 4.01 2.73 -9.22
CA SER A 60 3.08 2.72 -10.36
C SER A 60 2.89 1.31 -10.93
N ALA A 61 1.89 1.14 -11.80
CA ALA A 61 1.69 -0.09 -12.55
C ALA A 61 2.93 -0.42 -13.42
N LEU A 62 3.52 0.58 -14.08
CA LEU A 62 4.74 0.38 -14.88
C LEU A 62 5.92 -0.05 -14.01
N SER A 63 6.15 0.60 -12.87
CA SER A 63 7.23 0.21 -11.94
C SER A 63 7.06 -1.21 -11.42
N LEU A 64 5.84 -1.60 -11.08
CA LEU A 64 5.51 -2.97 -10.66
C LEU A 64 5.76 -3.97 -11.78
N TRP A 65 5.32 -3.64 -13.01
CA TRP A 65 5.54 -4.47 -14.19
C TRP A 65 7.03 -4.66 -14.48
N ALA A 66 7.83 -3.60 -14.43
CA ALA A 66 9.27 -3.67 -14.65
C ALA A 66 9.98 -4.56 -13.61
N GLN A 67 9.55 -4.50 -12.34
CA GLN A 67 10.08 -5.37 -11.30
C GLN A 67 9.67 -6.83 -11.52
N LYS A 68 8.40 -7.10 -11.77
CA LYS A 68 7.89 -8.47 -11.99
C LYS A 68 8.42 -9.10 -13.27
N SER A 69 8.69 -8.30 -14.31
CA SER A 69 9.33 -8.75 -15.56
C SER A 69 10.85 -8.95 -15.41
N GLY A 70 11.45 -8.66 -14.26
CA GLY A 70 12.89 -8.76 -14.03
C GLY A 70 13.73 -7.70 -14.75
N LYS A 71 13.10 -6.66 -15.33
CA LYS A 71 13.79 -5.55 -16.00
C LYS A 71 14.41 -4.56 -15.01
N VAL A 72 13.87 -4.50 -13.80
CA VAL A 72 14.36 -3.67 -12.69
C VAL A 72 14.49 -4.53 -11.45
N LEU A 73 15.57 -4.33 -10.71
CA LEU A 73 15.78 -5.05 -9.45
C LEU A 73 14.69 -4.66 -8.43
N PRO A 74 14.25 -5.59 -7.59
CA PRO A 74 13.33 -5.28 -6.50
C PRO A 74 13.88 -4.18 -5.61
N THR A 75 12.99 -3.31 -5.11
CA THR A 75 13.36 -2.28 -4.15
C THR A 75 13.91 -2.90 -2.88
N GLU A 76 15.05 -2.42 -2.42
CA GLU A 76 15.61 -2.86 -1.13
C GLU A 76 14.66 -2.54 0.04
N SER A 77 14.62 -3.45 1.00
CA SER A 77 13.80 -3.25 2.21
C SER A 77 14.24 -2.00 2.97
N THR A 78 13.36 -1.02 3.05
CA THR A 78 13.57 0.21 3.83
C THR A 78 13.53 -0.09 5.34
N MET A 79 14.05 0.83 6.15
CA MET A 79 13.93 0.74 7.62
C MET A 79 12.46 0.73 8.07
N ALA A 80 11.57 1.46 7.37
CA ALA A 80 10.15 1.45 7.67
C ALA A 80 9.52 0.07 7.47
N MET A 81 9.86 -0.61 6.36
CA MET A 81 9.40 -1.99 6.10
C MET A 81 9.92 -2.98 7.15
N LYS A 82 11.20 -2.87 7.51
CA LYS A 82 11.81 -3.70 8.56
C LYS A 82 11.10 -3.50 9.91
N LEU A 83 10.86 -2.27 10.31
CA LEU A 83 10.13 -1.95 11.54
C LEU A 83 8.69 -2.50 11.49
N GLY A 84 7.99 -2.41 10.35
CA GLY A 84 6.68 -3.04 10.17
C GLY A 84 6.72 -4.51 10.54
N ASN A 85 7.61 -5.28 9.91
CA ASN A 85 7.75 -6.72 10.17
C ASN A 85 8.09 -7.05 11.64
N TYR A 86 8.91 -6.21 12.30
CA TYR A 86 9.24 -6.41 13.72
C TYR A 86 8.07 -6.10 14.65
N PHE A 87 7.25 -5.10 14.35
CA PHE A 87 6.13 -4.69 15.21
C PHE A 87 4.85 -5.48 14.94
N GLU A 88 4.67 -6.07 13.77
CA GLU A 88 3.48 -6.85 13.39
C GLU A 88 3.06 -7.89 14.46
N PRO A 89 3.95 -8.79 14.97
CA PRO A 89 3.55 -9.75 15.99
C PRO A 89 3.17 -9.11 17.33
N ALA A 90 3.74 -7.94 17.65
CA ALA A 90 3.43 -7.22 18.88
C ALA A 90 2.05 -6.54 18.77
N ILE A 91 1.73 -5.97 17.60
CA ILE A 91 0.43 -5.35 17.32
C ILE A 91 -0.67 -6.43 17.25
N ALA A 92 -0.39 -7.60 16.64
CA ALA A 92 -1.32 -8.74 16.66
C ALA A 92 -1.68 -9.17 18.09
N ARG A 93 -0.69 -9.19 19.00
CA ARG A 93 -0.92 -9.49 20.41
C ARG A 93 -1.73 -8.41 21.09
N LEU A 94 -1.42 -7.14 20.85
CA LEU A 94 -2.18 -6.00 21.40
C LEU A 94 -3.64 -6.08 20.97
N PHE A 95 -3.91 -6.37 19.69
CA PHE A 95 -5.27 -6.57 19.19
C PHE A 95 -5.99 -7.70 19.96
N GLY A 96 -5.35 -8.83 20.15
CA GLY A 96 -5.91 -9.94 20.92
C GLY A 96 -6.18 -9.60 22.39
N ASP A 97 -5.30 -8.81 23.04
CA ASP A 97 -5.48 -8.35 24.42
C ASP A 97 -6.66 -7.37 24.54
N MET A 98 -6.93 -6.56 23.51
CA MET A 98 -8.06 -5.63 23.45
C MET A 98 -9.38 -6.33 23.11
N HIS A 99 -9.32 -7.49 22.45
CA HIS A 99 -10.48 -8.29 22.02
C HIS A 99 -10.41 -9.72 22.58
N PRO A 100 -10.51 -9.93 23.90
CA PRO A 100 -10.29 -11.24 24.53
C PRO A 100 -11.33 -12.31 24.15
N HIS A 101 -12.45 -11.91 23.53
CA HIS A 101 -13.48 -12.79 22.99
C HIS A 101 -13.18 -13.30 21.58
N LEU A 102 -12.15 -12.75 20.91
CA LEU A 102 -11.72 -13.16 19.58
C LEU A 102 -10.48 -14.05 19.65
N ILE A 103 -10.38 -14.98 18.71
CA ILE A 103 -9.17 -15.80 18.55
C ILE A 103 -8.40 -15.27 17.34
N VAL A 104 -7.14 -14.90 17.53
CA VAL A 104 -6.27 -14.39 16.47
C VAL A 104 -5.35 -15.50 15.99
N HIS A 105 -5.46 -15.84 14.71
CA HIS A 105 -4.62 -16.82 14.02
C HIS A 105 -3.62 -16.07 13.15
N THR A 106 -2.32 -16.13 13.48
CA THR A 106 -1.21 -15.55 12.72
C THR A 106 -0.29 -16.64 12.19
N GLY A 107 0.45 -16.43 11.07
CA GLY A 107 1.36 -17.48 10.62
C GLY A 107 1.98 -17.35 9.24
N ASN A 108 2.03 -16.17 8.62
CA ASN A 108 2.60 -15.97 7.27
C ASN A 108 2.02 -16.93 6.20
N TYR A 109 0.74 -17.20 6.27
CA TYR A 109 0.06 -18.11 5.36
C TYR A 109 -0.15 -17.45 4.00
N THR A 110 0.09 -18.21 2.94
CA THR A 110 -0.22 -17.80 1.58
C THR A 110 -1.40 -18.60 1.06
N TYR A 111 -2.42 -17.87 0.64
CA TYR A 111 -3.61 -18.44 0.01
C TYR A 111 -3.59 -18.11 -1.48
N GLU A 112 -3.99 -19.09 -2.30
CA GLU A 112 -4.21 -18.99 -3.73
C GLU A 112 -5.71 -18.98 -4.00
N SER A 113 -6.18 -18.16 -4.91
CA SER A 113 -7.59 -18.12 -5.31
C SER A 113 -7.94 -19.31 -6.21
N GLN A 114 -9.10 -19.94 -5.98
CA GLN A 114 -9.64 -20.94 -6.88
C GLN A 114 -10.18 -20.34 -8.19
N ILE A 115 -10.41 -19.01 -8.24
CA ILE A 115 -10.86 -18.32 -9.45
C ILE A 115 -9.70 -18.17 -10.44
N ASN A 116 -8.53 -17.74 -9.92
CA ASN A 116 -7.32 -17.58 -10.72
C ASN A 116 -6.09 -17.92 -9.85
N PRO A 117 -5.32 -18.95 -10.19
CA PRO A 117 -4.16 -19.39 -9.40
C PRO A 117 -3.01 -18.37 -9.36
N ALA A 118 -3.04 -17.34 -10.21
CA ALA A 118 -2.10 -16.21 -10.10
C ALA A 118 -2.51 -15.17 -9.03
N PHE A 119 -3.69 -15.30 -8.41
CA PHE A 119 -4.14 -14.39 -7.37
C PHE A 119 -3.82 -14.95 -6.00
N HIS A 120 -2.97 -14.26 -5.25
CA HIS A 120 -2.50 -14.68 -3.94
C HIS A 120 -2.82 -13.67 -2.84
N ALA A 121 -3.01 -14.17 -1.62
CA ALA A 121 -3.21 -13.37 -0.42
C ALA A 121 -2.29 -13.84 0.71
N ASN A 122 -1.70 -12.87 1.40
CA ASN A 122 -0.86 -13.08 2.58
C ASN A 122 -1.38 -12.15 3.71
N PRO A 123 -2.57 -12.41 4.27
CA PRO A 123 -3.06 -11.61 5.39
C PRO A 123 -2.16 -11.83 6.62
N ASP A 124 -1.98 -10.79 7.43
CA ASP A 124 -1.19 -10.86 8.66
C ASP A 124 -1.85 -11.79 9.69
N GLY A 125 -3.17 -11.91 9.62
CA GLY A 125 -3.93 -12.85 10.43
C GLY A 125 -5.35 -13.14 9.95
N VAL A 126 -5.96 -14.10 10.60
CA VAL A 126 -7.40 -14.41 10.51
C VAL A 126 -7.96 -14.38 11.93
N ILE A 127 -9.06 -13.68 12.11
CA ILE A 127 -9.78 -13.58 13.37
C ILE A 127 -10.93 -14.60 13.33
N GLU A 128 -11.18 -15.28 14.45
CA GLU A 128 -12.34 -16.17 14.66
C GLU A 128 -13.15 -15.62 15.84
N ASP A 129 -14.45 -15.40 15.64
CA ASP A 129 -15.36 -14.98 16.71
C ASP A 129 -15.95 -16.17 17.48
N GLU A 130 -16.76 -15.90 18.49
CA GLU A 130 -17.41 -16.92 19.34
C GLU A 130 -18.36 -17.84 18.57
N ASP A 131 -18.90 -17.38 17.44
CA ASP A 131 -19.76 -18.17 16.53
C ASP A 131 -18.94 -18.98 15.50
N GLY A 132 -17.60 -18.87 15.51
CA GLY A 132 -16.70 -19.52 14.56
C GLY A 132 -16.66 -18.85 13.18
N ARG A 133 -17.13 -17.60 13.05
CA ARG A 133 -16.99 -16.83 11.82
C ARG A 133 -15.57 -16.30 11.70
N LEU A 134 -15.08 -16.26 10.45
CA LEU A 134 -13.74 -15.84 10.15
C LEU A 134 -13.72 -14.45 9.48
N TYR A 135 -12.72 -13.66 9.85
CA TYR A 135 -12.48 -12.31 9.34
C TYR A 135 -11.00 -12.14 9.00
N ILE A 136 -10.69 -11.38 7.98
CA ILE A 136 -9.30 -10.97 7.69
C ILE A 136 -8.82 -9.98 8.75
N LEU A 137 -7.58 -10.14 9.21
CA LEU A 137 -6.85 -9.18 10.00
C LEU A 137 -5.63 -8.70 9.21
N GLU A 138 -5.54 -7.40 9.02
CA GLU A 138 -4.37 -6.74 8.47
C GLU A 138 -3.76 -5.81 9.53
N ILE A 139 -2.43 -5.71 9.57
CA ILE A 139 -1.69 -4.99 10.61
C ILE A 139 -0.79 -3.96 9.96
N LYS A 140 -0.82 -2.73 10.45
CA LYS A 140 0.06 -1.67 9.95
C LYS A 140 0.81 -0.97 11.08
N PHE A 141 2.07 -0.68 10.80
CA PHE A 141 2.89 0.21 11.62
C PHE A 141 3.30 1.43 10.80
N SER A 142 3.01 2.62 11.29
CA SER A 142 3.34 3.89 10.61
C SER A 142 3.93 4.91 11.59
N ARG A 143 4.90 5.70 11.12
CA ARG A 143 5.40 6.88 11.85
C ARG A 143 4.49 8.08 11.69
N ASN A 144 3.70 8.11 10.62
CA ASN A 144 2.76 9.18 10.36
C ASN A 144 1.41 8.85 10.98
N GLN A 145 0.63 9.87 11.30
CA GLN A 145 -0.75 9.69 11.73
C GLN A 145 -1.58 9.00 10.65
N MET A 146 -2.59 8.26 11.08
CA MET A 146 -3.55 7.58 10.22
C MET A 146 -4.95 7.92 10.74
N ALA A 147 -5.42 9.12 10.43
CA ALA A 147 -6.75 9.59 10.85
C ALA A 147 -7.87 8.82 10.13
N GLU A 148 -7.64 8.49 8.87
CA GLU A 148 -8.53 7.72 8.00
C GLU A 148 -7.76 6.54 7.43
N LEU A 149 -8.49 5.50 6.98
CA LEU A 149 -7.90 4.36 6.32
C LEU A 149 -7.41 4.74 4.92
N PRO A 150 -6.08 4.70 4.65
CA PRO A 150 -5.57 4.97 3.32
C PRO A 150 -6.09 3.98 2.28
N GLU A 151 -6.47 4.50 1.11
CA GLU A 151 -7.07 3.73 0.03
C GLU A 151 -6.23 2.51 -0.39
N HIS A 152 -4.91 2.65 -0.48
CA HIS A 152 -4.02 1.56 -0.86
C HIS A 152 -4.03 0.39 0.15
N TYR A 153 -4.26 0.64 1.44
CA TYR A 153 -4.42 -0.42 2.44
C TYR A 153 -5.81 -1.04 2.38
N ARG A 154 -6.85 -0.23 2.15
CA ARG A 154 -8.22 -0.72 1.96
C ARG A 154 -8.30 -1.71 0.79
N LEU A 155 -7.71 -1.35 -0.35
CA LEU A 155 -7.65 -2.21 -1.55
C LEU A 155 -6.87 -3.50 -1.29
N GLN A 156 -5.79 -3.46 -0.52
CA GLN A 156 -5.04 -4.63 -0.10
C GLN A 156 -5.91 -5.62 0.69
N VAL A 157 -6.67 -5.11 1.65
CA VAL A 157 -7.56 -5.93 2.48
C VAL A 157 -8.71 -6.50 1.64
N LEU A 158 -9.33 -5.70 0.77
CA LEU A 158 -10.39 -6.17 -0.14
C LEU A 158 -9.87 -7.29 -1.05
N TRP A 159 -8.63 -7.19 -1.53
CA TRP A 159 -8.00 -8.25 -2.30
C TRP A 159 -7.87 -9.56 -1.52
N TYR A 160 -7.51 -9.49 -0.24
CA TYR A 160 -7.46 -10.68 0.60
C TYR A 160 -8.84 -11.33 0.77
N MET A 161 -9.90 -10.51 0.91
CA MET A 161 -11.27 -11.01 0.97
C MET A 161 -11.67 -11.73 -0.33
N ILE A 162 -11.26 -11.20 -1.49
CA ILE A 162 -11.48 -11.82 -2.82
C ILE A 162 -10.80 -13.19 -2.88
N VAL A 163 -9.50 -13.24 -2.58
CA VAL A 163 -8.70 -14.45 -2.73
C VAL A 163 -9.11 -15.55 -1.75
N THR A 164 -9.42 -15.18 -0.51
CA THR A 164 -9.79 -16.15 0.53
C THR A 164 -11.26 -16.55 0.50
N GLY A 165 -12.14 -15.73 -0.12
CA GLY A 165 -13.59 -15.88 -0.04
C GLY A 165 -14.18 -15.47 1.32
N LEU A 166 -13.39 -14.87 2.21
CA LEU A 166 -13.87 -14.35 3.50
C LEU A 166 -14.50 -12.98 3.28
N HIS A 167 -15.82 -12.92 3.09
CA HIS A 167 -16.55 -11.69 2.76
C HIS A 167 -17.16 -11.01 4.01
N SER A 168 -16.92 -11.53 5.21
CA SER A 168 -17.24 -10.82 6.46
C SER A 168 -16.38 -9.57 6.59
N PRO A 169 -16.87 -8.49 7.23
CA PRO A 169 -16.11 -7.26 7.39
C PRO A 169 -14.72 -7.51 7.96
N ALA A 170 -13.68 -7.09 7.22
CA ALA A 170 -12.29 -7.28 7.64
C ALA A 170 -11.85 -6.18 8.61
N VAL A 171 -10.88 -6.47 9.45
CA VAL A 171 -10.28 -5.50 10.36
C VAL A 171 -8.86 -5.16 9.91
N LEU A 172 -8.57 -3.86 9.81
CA LEU A 172 -7.21 -3.36 9.74
C LEU A 172 -6.91 -2.66 11.05
N CYS A 173 -5.96 -3.18 11.82
CA CYS A 173 -5.44 -2.50 13.00
C CYS A 173 -4.09 -1.85 12.72
N ALA A 174 -3.88 -0.67 13.29
CA ALA A 174 -2.66 0.10 13.07
C ALA A 174 -2.14 0.70 14.36
N VAL A 175 -0.79 0.75 14.48
CA VAL A 175 -0.10 1.66 15.40
C VAL A 175 0.54 2.74 14.54
N ALA A 176 -0.01 3.96 14.61
CA ALA A 176 0.36 5.09 13.76
C ALA A 176 0.66 6.31 14.61
N ALA A 177 1.88 6.86 14.50
CA ALA A 177 2.39 7.98 15.33
C ALA A 177 2.22 7.75 16.85
N GLY A 178 2.26 6.48 17.31
CA GLY A 178 2.09 6.10 18.71
C GLY A 178 0.63 5.89 19.15
N GLU A 179 -0.34 6.08 18.25
CA GLU A 179 -1.76 5.82 18.50
C GLU A 179 -2.18 4.47 17.92
N TYR A 180 -2.99 3.73 18.66
CA TYR A 180 -3.65 2.52 18.17
C TYR A 180 -4.99 2.85 17.55
N ARG A 181 -5.26 2.31 16.37
CA ARG A 181 -6.51 2.51 15.63
C ARG A 181 -6.97 1.24 14.95
N GLU A 182 -8.28 1.10 14.78
CA GLU A 182 -8.91 0.03 14.03
C GLU A 182 -9.82 0.63 12.95
N PHE A 183 -9.81 -0.01 11.79
CA PHE A 183 -10.65 0.33 10.65
C PHE A 183 -11.35 -0.93 10.17
N THR A 184 -12.60 -0.78 9.75
CA THR A 184 -13.38 -1.87 9.13
C THR A 184 -13.36 -1.71 7.62
N VAL A 185 -13.14 -2.82 6.91
CA VAL A 185 -13.24 -2.90 5.45
C VAL A 185 -14.37 -3.82 5.08
N GLU A 186 -15.38 -3.28 4.43
CA GLU A 186 -16.51 -4.03 3.92
C GLU A 186 -16.20 -4.63 2.54
N TYR A 187 -16.76 -5.80 2.27
CA TYR A 187 -16.67 -6.41 0.94
C TYR A 187 -17.65 -5.75 -0.02
N ASP A 188 -17.14 -5.18 -1.10
CA ASP A 188 -17.93 -4.65 -2.20
C ASP A 188 -17.75 -5.55 -3.44
N PRO A 189 -18.79 -6.27 -3.89
CA PRO A 189 -18.69 -7.17 -5.04
C PRO A 189 -18.45 -6.44 -6.37
N ILE A 190 -18.87 -5.18 -6.51
CA ILE A 190 -18.65 -4.39 -7.74
C ILE A 190 -17.18 -3.99 -7.81
N GLU A 191 -16.65 -3.47 -6.72
CA GLU A 191 -15.24 -3.11 -6.63
C GLU A 191 -14.35 -4.35 -6.73
N ALA A 192 -14.72 -5.46 -6.09
CA ALA A 192 -14.01 -6.74 -6.19
C ALA A 192 -13.90 -7.21 -7.65
N ALA A 193 -14.98 -7.13 -8.43
CA ALA A 193 -14.96 -7.48 -9.86
C ALA A 193 -14.03 -6.54 -10.67
N LEU A 194 -13.99 -5.24 -10.34
CA LEU A 194 -13.07 -4.29 -10.96
C LEU A 194 -11.60 -4.63 -10.64
N LEU A 195 -11.30 -4.95 -9.38
CA LEU A 195 -9.94 -5.33 -8.97
C LEU A 195 -9.47 -6.60 -9.70
N MET A 196 -10.31 -7.63 -9.77
CA MET A 196 -10.00 -8.88 -10.49
C MET A 196 -9.72 -8.60 -11.97
N LYS A 197 -10.59 -7.84 -12.64
CA LYS A 197 -10.40 -7.48 -14.06
C LYS A 197 -9.09 -6.70 -14.28
N SER A 198 -8.77 -5.76 -13.40
CA SER A 198 -7.54 -4.97 -13.49
C SER A 198 -6.29 -5.84 -13.25
N ALA A 199 -6.37 -6.78 -12.31
CA ALA A 199 -5.30 -7.74 -12.07
C ALA A 199 -5.08 -8.70 -13.25
N GLU A 200 -6.16 -9.17 -13.90
CA GLU A 200 -6.09 -9.98 -15.12
C GLU A 200 -5.44 -9.23 -16.28
N ALA A 201 -5.85 -7.97 -16.51
CA ALA A 201 -5.23 -7.13 -17.53
C ALA A 201 -3.73 -6.89 -17.26
N PHE A 202 -3.35 -6.72 -15.99
CA PHE A 202 -1.95 -6.58 -15.62
C PHE A 202 -1.15 -7.89 -15.84
N LEU A 203 -1.73 -9.06 -15.55
CA LEU A 203 -1.12 -10.36 -15.87
C LEU A 203 -0.95 -10.56 -17.40
N GLU A 204 -1.87 -10.04 -18.20
CA GLU A 204 -1.74 -10.03 -19.66
C GLU A 204 -0.55 -9.17 -20.10
N CYS A 205 -0.37 -7.97 -19.52
CA CYS A 205 0.81 -7.13 -19.75
C CYS A 205 2.11 -7.89 -19.40
N LEU A 206 2.13 -8.60 -18.27
CA LEU A 206 3.30 -9.41 -17.87
C LEU A 206 3.59 -10.54 -18.86
N SER A 207 2.57 -11.29 -19.29
CA SER A 207 2.72 -12.45 -20.16
C SER A 207 3.04 -12.09 -21.60
N SER A 208 2.50 -10.98 -22.10
CA SER A 208 2.75 -10.47 -23.47
C SER A 208 4.04 -9.65 -23.58
N GLY A 209 4.61 -9.20 -22.46
CA GLY A 209 5.74 -8.27 -22.44
C GLY A 209 5.36 -6.84 -22.82
N VAL A 210 4.07 -6.53 -22.99
CA VAL A 210 3.57 -5.18 -23.27
C VAL A 210 3.52 -4.38 -21.98
N GLU A 211 4.01 -3.16 -22.02
CA GLU A 211 4.01 -2.27 -20.87
C GLU A 211 2.59 -1.79 -20.51
N PRO A 212 2.26 -1.64 -19.21
CA PRO A 212 1.04 -0.96 -18.79
C PRO A 212 1.02 0.50 -19.26
N ALA A 213 -0.17 1.09 -19.32
CA ALA A 213 -0.32 2.51 -19.64
C ALA A 213 0.48 3.39 -18.66
N LEU A 214 1.09 4.45 -19.20
CA LEU A 214 1.80 5.44 -18.40
C LEU A 214 0.82 6.27 -17.58
N ASP A 215 1.22 6.61 -16.36
CA ASP A 215 0.52 7.56 -15.50
C ASP A 215 1.42 8.75 -15.15
N GLY A 216 0.88 9.78 -14.50
CA GLY A 216 1.62 10.98 -14.11
C GLY A 216 2.42 10.86 -12.80
N SER A 217 2.65 9.65 -12.28
CA SER A 217 3.37 9.47 -11.02
C SER A 217 4.89 9.61 -11.20
N GLU A 218 5.57 10.10 -10.17
CA GLU A 218 7.04 10.12 -10.10
C GLU A 218 7.64 8.71 -10.26
N SER A 219 6.92 7.70 -9.79
CA SER A 219 7.32 6.29 -9.92
C SER A 219 7.35 5.84 -11.39
N THR A 220 6.34 6.21 -12.18
CA THR A 220 6.32 5.95 -13.63
C THR A 220 7.46 6.67 -14.34
N TYR A 221 7.65 7.97 -14.07
CA TYR A 221 8.74 8.71 -14.67
C TYR A 221 10.12 8.13 -14.36
N THR A 222 10.31 7.69 -13.11
CA THR A 222 11.54 7.00 -12.69
C THR A 222 11.70 5.65 -13.39
N ALA A 223 10.62 4.86 -13.52
CA ALA A 223 10.67 3.57 -14.21
C ALA A 223 11.05 3.71 -15.67
N VAL A 224 10.47 4.67 -16.40
CA VAL A 224 10.82 4.95 -17.80
C VAL A 224 12.32 5.25 -17.95
N ARG A 225 12.90 6.06 -17.06
CA ARG A 225 14.34 6.37 -17.08
C ARG A 225 15.24 5.17 -16.82
N ILE A 226 14.78 4.23 -15.99
CA ILE A 226 15.54 3.00 -15.69
C ILE A 226 15.39 1.98 -16.83
N LEU A 227 14.26 1.94 -17.49
CA LEU A 227 14.00 1.04 -18.63
C LEU A 227 14.78 1.48 -19.87
N HIS A 228 15.11 2.77 -19.99
CA HIS A 228 15.86 3.35 -21.10
C HIS A 228 17.09 4.13 -20.58
N PRO A 229 18.12 3.41 -20.06
CA PRO A 229 19.26 4.04 -19.39
C PRO A 229 20.28 4.64 -20.35
N ASP A 230 20.32 4.15 -21.58
CA ASP A 230 21.32 4.55 -22.58
C ASP A 230 20.82 5.76 -23.38
N ILE A 231 21.74 6.67 -23.69
CA ILE A 231 21.49 7.83 -24.55
C ILE A 231 22.23 7.58 -25.87
N GLU A 232 21.48 7.48 -26.93
CA GLU A 232 22.02 7.35 -28.27
C GLU A 232 22.04 8.72 -28.94
N ASP A 233 23.12 9.01 -29.70
CA ASP A 233 23.26 10.29 -30.41
C ASP A 233 22.50 10.23 -31.75
N GLU A 234 21.20 10.02 -31.65
CA GLU A 234 20.23 9.91 -32.74
C GLU A 234 19.12 10.97 -32.57
N GLU A 235 18.38 11.23 -33.64
CA GLU A 235 17.28 12.18 -33.68
C GLU A 235 15.96 11.42 -33.85
N ILE A 236 14.92 11.81 -33.09
CA ILE A 236 13.55 11.32 -33.24
C ILE A 236 12.59 12.51 -33.31
N GLU A 237 11.58 12.40 -34.13
CA GLU A 237 10.50 13.38 -34.20
C GLU A 237 9.50 13.12 -33.06
N ILE A 238 9.27 14.14 -32.22
CA ILE A 238 8.30 14.08 -31.13
C ILE A 238 6.94 14.57 -31.66
N ASP A 239 5.87 13.91 -31.22
CA ASP A 239 4.51 14.36 -31.51
C ASP A 239 4.32 15.82 -31.05
N PRO A 240 3.99 16.75 -31.97
CA PRO A 240 3.81 18.16 -31.64
C PRO A 240 2.73 18.40 -30.57
N GLU A 241 1.71 17.56 -30.50
CA GLU A 241 0.66 17.69 -29.49
C GLU A 241 1.17 17.30 -28.10
N GLU A 242 1.91 16.21 -27.97
CA GLU A 242 2.53 15.81 -26.70
C GLU A 242 3.53 16.87 -26.22
N TYR A 243 4.31 17.45 -27.14
CA TYR A 243 5.22 18.52 -26.76
C TYR A 243 4.49 19.78 -26.30
N ARG A 244 3.38 20.14 -26.94
CA ARG A 244 2.53 21.26 -26.53
C ARG A 244 1.92 21.04 -25.15
N LEU A 245 1.40 19.83 -24.88
CA LEU A 245 0.86 19.45 -23.58
C LEU A 245 1.92 19.53 -22.48
N LEU A 246 3.16 19.11 -22.77
CA LEU A 246 4.29 19.26 -21.83
C LEU A 246 4.60 20.73 -21.54
N GLN A 247 4.63 21.59 -22.57
CA GLN A 247 4.89 23.02 -22.38
C GLN A 247 3.80 23.68 -21.52
N ASP A 248 2.52 23.38 -21.81
CA ASP A 248 1.38 23.89 -21.03
C ASP A 248 1.46 23.44 -19.57
N ALA A 249 1.81 22.17 -19.30
CA ALA A 249 1.97 21.63 -17.95
C ALA A 249 3.11 22.34 -17.18
N LEU A 250 4.25 22.57 -17.82
CA LEU A 250 5.39 23.27 -17.20
C LEU A 250 5.07 24.75 -16.89
N GLU A 251 4.30 25.41 -17.75
CA GLU A 251 3.82 26.78 -17.49
C GLU A 251 2.85 26.81 -16.29
N GLN A 252 1.94 25.86 -16.21
CA GLN A 252 1.01 25.70 -15.07
C GLN A 252 1.79 25.43 -13.77
N GLU A 253 2.76 24.53 -13.78
CA GLU A 253 3.62 24.25 -12.62
C GLU A 253 4.30 25.53 -12.13
N LYS A 254 4.92 26.29 -13.05
CA LYS A 254 5.59 27.55 -12.75
C LYS A 254 4.64 28.58 -12.15
N PHE A 255 3.43 28.70 -12.72
CA PHE A 255 2.40 29.60 -12.23
C PHE A 255 1.97 29.23 -10.78
N TRP A 256 1.63 27.99 -10.55
CA TRP A 256 1.18 27.54 -9.21
C TRP A 256 2.29 27.63 -8.17
N LYS A 257 3.54 27.37 -8.55
CA LYS A 257 4.71 27.57 -7.69
C LYS A 257 4.86 29.03 -7.27
N GLN A 258 4.65 29.97 -8.19
CA GLN A 258 4.67 31.40 -7.87
C GLN A 258 3.50 31.78 -6.92
N GLN A 259 2.29 31.26 -7.17
CA GLN A 259 1.14 31.48 -6.30
C GLN A 259 1.40 30.93 -4.88
N ALA A 260 1.94 29.72 -4.78
CA ALA A 260 2.29 29.14 -3.47
C ALA A 260 3.33 29.98 -2.71
N ASN A 261 4.36 30.45 -3.41
CA ASN A 261 5.38 31.33 -2.82
C ASN A 261 4.79 32.66 -2.36
N LEU A 262 3.89 33.26 -3.16
CA LEU A 262 3.18 34.49 -2.76
C LEU A 262 2.39 34.26 -1.45
N ARG A 263 1.61 33.17 -1.37
CA ARG A 263 0.80 32.86 -0.16
C ARG A 263 1.69 32.60 1.05
N LYS A 264 2.77 31.83 0.90
CA LYS A 264 3.77 31.64 1.96
C LYS A 264 4.36 32.96 2.42
N SER A 265 4.70 33.86 1.50
CA SER A 265 5.27 35.19 1.84
C SER A 265 4.27 36.05 2.59
N VAL A 266 3.01 36.08 2.18
CA VAL A 266 1.94 36.83 2.88
C VAL A 266 1.76 36.32 4.31
N ILE A 267 1.66 34.99 4.50
CA ILE A 267 1.49 34.37 5.81
C ILE A 267 2.72 34.66 6.69
N GLN A 268 3.94 34.42 6.17
CA GLN A 268 5.16 34.64 6.94
C GLN A 268 5.35 36.11 7.31
N HIS A 269 4.99 37.03 6.41
CA HIS A 269 5.04 38.47 6.69
C HIS A 269 4.05 38.88 7.80
N SER A 270 2.81 38.33 7.78
CA SER A 270 1.82 38.60 8.84
C SER A 270 2.22 38.03 10.20
N MET A 271 2.99 36.91 10.22
CA MET A 271 3.47 36.31 11.47
C MET A 271 4.53 37.17 12.21
N LYS A 272 5.24 38.06 11.52
CA LYS A 272 6.23 38.98 12.12
C LYS A 272 7.21 38.33 13.11
N GLY A 273 7.66 37.08 12.77
CA GLY A 273 8.56 36.29 13.61
C GLY A 273 7.87 35.48 14.71
N ILE A 274 6.55 35.52 14.84
CA ILE A 274 5.78 34.66 15.75
C ILE A 274 5.86 33.21 15.22
N ARG A 275 6.15 32.28 16.13
CA ARG A 275 6.49 30.91 15.75
C ARG A 275 5.31 30.10 15.20
N TYR A 276 4.11 30.27 15.75
CA TYR A 276 2.95 29.44 15.42
C TYR A 276 1.83 30.27 14.84
N GLY A 277 1.22 29.81 13.75
CA GLY A 277 0.04 30.39 13.12
C GLY A 277 -1.14 29.43 13.19
N TYR A 278 -2.31 29.95 13.53
CA TYR A 278 -3.54 29.18 13.77
C TYR A 278 -4.65 29.62 12.83
N VAL A 279 -5.49 28.66 12.46
CA VAL A 279 -6.80 28.87 11.80
C VAL A 279 -7.81 28.09 12.61
N ASP A 280 -8.89 28.73 13.04
CA ASP A 280 -9.99 28.13 13.81
C ASP A 280 -9.54 27.32 15.04
N GLY A 281 -8.45 27.77 15.68
CA GLY A 281 -7.87 27.12 16.87
C GLY A 281 -6.88 26.00 16.59
N GLU A 282 -6.69 25.60 15.35
CA GLU A 282 -5.71 24.61 14.94
C GLU A 282 -4.41 25.25 14.44
N CYS A 283 -3.26 24.69 14.87
CA CYS A 283 -1.95 25.15 14.41
C CYS A 283 -1.69 24.63 12.99
N VAL A 284 -1.80 25.51 11.99
CA VAL A 284 -1.66 25.17 10.59
C VAL A 284 -0.29 25.47 9.99
N VAL A 285 0.47 26.40 10.62
CA VAL A 285 1.82 26.77 10.14
C VAL A 285 2.75 27.07 11.31
N MET A 286 4.04 26.83 11.09
CA MET A 286 5.08 27.26 12.02
C MET A 286 6.31 27.82 11.31
N LEU A 287 7.02 28.76 11.94
CA LEU A 287 8.34 29.19 11.51
C LEU A 287 9.42 28.27 12.09
N GLN A 288 10.28 27.77 11.22
CA GLN A 288 11.46 26.97 11.56
C GLN A 288 12.72 27.57 10.93
N SER A 289 13.86 27.36 11.57
CA SER A 289 15.18 27.64 10.97
C SER A 289 16.06 26.41 11.06
N ARG A 290 16.93 26.23 10.06
CA ARG A 290 18.00 25.21 10.08
C ARG A 290 19.28 25.90 10.52
N SER A 291 19.96 25.37 11.55
CA SER A 291 21.32 25.78 11.98
C SER A 291 21.77 27.18 11.57
N GLY A 292 21.18 28.26 12.10
CA GLY A 292 21.56 29.64 11.83
C GLY A 292 21.07 30.24 10.50
N GLY A 293 20.27 29.49 9.71
CA GLY A 293 19.66 30.00 8.47
C GLY A 293 18.44 30.88 8.72
N ALA A 294 18.00 31.59 7.68
CA ALA A 294 16.77 32.39 7.72
C ALA A 294 15.54 31.50 8.02
N PRO A 295 14.58 31.99 8.83
CA PRO A 295 13.34 31.26 9.10
C PRO A 295 12.55 30.99 7.83
N TYR A 296 11.98 29.79 7.72
CA TYR A 296 11.06 29.39 6.67
C TYR A 296 9.74 28.90 7.25
N LEU A 297 8.67 29.01 6.45
CA LEU A 297 7.34 28.59 6.83
C LEU A 297 7.20 27.06 6.59
N LYS A 298 6.85 26.32 7.65
CA LYS A 298 6.45 24.91 7.58
C LYS A 298 4.93 24.85 7.77
N ILE A 299 4.25 24.14 6.88
CA ILE A 299 2.83 23.81 7.00
C ILE A 299 2.72 22.60 7.93
N THR A 300 1.83 22.66 8.93
CA THR A 300 1.63 21.64 9.98
C THR A 300 0.27 20.96 9.87
N GLY A 301 -0.71 21.58 9.22
CA GLY A 301 -2.04 21.01 8.92
C GLY A 301 -2.13 20.66 7.43
N GLY A 302 -2.60 19.45 7.14
CA GLY A 302 -2.78 18.91 5.79
C GLY A 302 -2.75 17.42 5.82
#